data_64806c2b0ab5b6f3e1fb2127860cca05
#
_entry.id   64806c2b0ab5b6f3e1fb2127860cca05
#
_cell.length_a   1.000
_cell.length_b   1.000
_cell.length_c   1.000
_cell.angle_alpha   90.00
_cell.angle_beta   90.00
_cell.angle_gamma   90.00
#
_symmetry.space_group_name_H-M   'P 1'
#
loop_
_entity.id
_entity.type
_entity.pdbx_description
1 polymer ?
#
loop_
_entity_poly.entity_id
_entity_poly.type
_entity_poly.pdbx_seq_one_letter_code
_entity_poly.pdbx_strand_id
1 'polypeptide(L)'
;SSFYSSLNLDDFKDLEEGVANLGNSYPNMALQAMIYYFVSSVFKEQYPQYKHHRNFSVIKQAFVGLRSFVRKFKYLLTEANVINQISGDLSQKYYFVPLQSRDDFQLKIHSDFNSIEAFIKHVLLSFSKNAPKDKSIVIKHHPMDRGRIDYSKFIADLSQELNIANRVKVVHDVHLPTLLKNAIGTITINSTVGLSSLYHETPVICLGRAMYDIEGLTAKDVDLDGFWSLDLQVNKDLYKKFRVYLVKNTQVNMSFYK
;
A
#
# COMPACT_ATOMS: atom_id res chain seq x y z
N SER A 1 -18.24 10.02 11.24
CA SER A 1 -18.68 10.58 9.91
C SER A 1 -19.34 11.95 10.07
N SER A 2 -20.20 12.14 11.07
CA SER A 2 -20.96 13.39 11.28
C SER A 2 -20.09 14.66 11.30
N PHE A 3 -18.94 14.62 11.96
CA PHE A 3 -18.01 15.76 11.98
C PHE A 3 -17.54 16.17 10.57
N TYR A 4 -17.06 15.22 9.77
CA TYR A 4 -16.59 15.54 8.41
C TYR A 4 -17.74 15.93 7.47
N SER A 5 -18.92 15.34 7.65
CA SER A 5 -20.10 15.69 6.86
C SER A 5 -20.57 17.13 7.11
N SER A 6 -20.35 17.67 8.31
CA SER A 6 -20.71 19.06 8.66
C SER A 6 -19.74 20.12 8.14
N LEU A 7 -18.56 19.74 7.63
CA LEU A 7 -17.60 20.72 7.09
C LEU A 7 -18.12 21.35 5.81
N ASN A 8 -17.97 22.69 5.72
CA ASN A 8 -18.26 23.44 4.51
C ASN A 8 -17.00 23.48 3.62
N LEU A 9 -17.08 23.04 2.38
CA LEU A 9 -15.95 23.03 1.45
C LEU A 9 -15.54 24.45 1.02
N ASP A 10 -16.45 25.42 1.09
CA ASP A 10 -16.13 26.81 0.77
C ASP A 10 -15.07 27.43 1.70
N ASP A 11 -14.98 26.92 2.94
CA ASP A 11 -13.95 27.33 3.90
C ASP A 11 -12.54 26.89 3.51
N PHE A 12 -12.41 26.15 2.41
CA PHE A 12 -11.18 25.49 2.00
C PHE A 12 -10.77 25.75 0.54
N LYS A 13 -11.39 26.72 -0.14
CA LYS A 13 -11.11 27.04 -1.55
C LYS A 13 -9.65 27.41 -1.80
N ASP A 14 -9.00 28.05 -0.83
CA ASP A 14 -7.59 28.50 -0.93
C ASP A 14 -6.56 27.37 -0.93
N LEU A 15 -6.95 26.13 -0.63
CA LEU A 15 -6.02 24.99 -0.53
C LEU A 15 -5.66 24.35 -1.89
N GLU A 16 -6.45 24.60 -2.94
CA GLU A 16 -6.15 24.09 -4.28
C GLU A 16 -5.07 24.93 -5.01
N GLU A 17 -4.86 26.18 -4.60
CA GLU A 17 -3.95 27.12 -5.28
C GLU A 17 -2.47 26.99 -4.88
N GLY A 18 -2.14 26.22 -3.83
CA GLY A 18 -0.80 26.20 -3.24
C GLY A 18 -0.03 24.89 -3.32
N VAL A 19 -0.45 23.92 -4.13
CA VAL A 19 0.26 22.61 -4.18
C VAL A 19 1.57 22.77 -4.95
N ALA A 20 2.69 22.84 -4.21
CA ALA A 20 4.00 22.83 -4.82
C ALA A 20 4.22 21.52 -5.58
N ASN A 21 4.57 21.60 -6.87
CA ASN A 21 5.03 20.43 -7.61
C ASN A 21 6.43 20.03 -7.11
N LEU A 22 6.46 19.05 -6.22
CA LEU A 22 7.70 18.60 -5.57
C LEU A 22 8.58 17.73 -6.51
N GLY A 23 8.07 17.36 -7.69
CA GLY A 23 8.77 16.55 -8.67
C GLY A 23 9.13 15.15 -8.14
N ASN A 24 10.06 14.48 -8.81
CA ASN A 24 10.56 13.16 -8.38
C ASN A 24 11.75 13.33 -7.43
N SER A 25 11.52 13.23 -6.13
CA SER A 25 12.56 13.31 -5.08
C SER A 25 13.27 11.97 -4.80
N TYR A 26 12.86 10.88 -5.43
CA TYR A 26 13.40 9.54 -5.17
C TYR A 26 14.92 9.42 -5.39
N PRO A 27 15.53 9.96 -6.47
CA PRO A 27 16.96 9.88 -6.65
C PRO A 27 17.75 10.59 -5.53
N ASN A 28 17.30 11.78 -5.12
CA ASN A 28 17.90 12.54 -4.04
C ASN A 28 17.75 11.80 -2.70
N MET A 29 16.59 11.26 -2.42
CA MET A 29 16.34 10.44 -1.24
C MET A 29 17.26 9.21 -1.20
N ALA A 30 17.42 8.52 -2.32
CA ALA A 30 18.31 7.36 -2.42
C ALA A 30 19.77 7.73 -2.19
N LEU A 31 20.24 8.84 -2.78
CA LEU A 31 21.60 9.34 -2.59
C LEU A 31 21.84 9.75 -1.13
N GLN A 32 20.95 10.51 -0.53
CA GLN A 32 21.05 10.91 0.87
C GLN A 32 21.04 9.71 1.81
N ALA A 33 20.20 8.70 1.55
CA ALA A 33 20.20 7.46 2.31
C ALA A 33 21.55 6.71 2.20
N MET A 34 22.16 6.64 1.01
CA MET A 34 23.47 6.03 0.83
C MET A 34 24.56 6.78 1.60
N ILE A 35 24.59 8.12 1.51
CA ILE A 35 25.53 8.96 2.26
C ILE A 35 25.36 8.75 3.77
N TYR A 36 24.10 8.80 4.24
CA TYR A 36 23.80 8.59 5.65
C TYR A 36 24.27 7.21 6.14
N TYR A 37 24.03 6.14 5.38
CA TYR A 37 24.48 4.80 5.75
C TYR A 37 26.00 4.69 5.78
N PHE A 38 26.69 5.29 4.82
CA PHE A 38 28.14 5.32 4.78
C PHE A 38 28.73 6.07 5.97
N VAL A 39 28.31 7.31 6.19
CA VAL A 39 28.77 8.16 7.31
C VAL A 39 28.47 7.50 8.65
N SER A 40 27.25 6.99 8.85
CA SER A 40 26.86 6.29 10.09
C SER A 40 27.71 5.05 10.36
N SER A 41 28.21 4.38 9.32
CA SER A 41 29.10 3.23 9.47
C SER A 41 30.52 3.62 9.87
N VAL A 42 31.05 4.69 9.26
CA VAL A 42 32.40 5.20 9.54
C VAL A 42 32.51 5.75 10.97
N PHE A 43 31.48 6.51 11.38
CA PHE A 43 31.47 7.18 12.69
C PHE A 43 30.78 6.39 13.81
N LYS A 44 30.45 5.13 13.58
CA LYS A 44 29.70 4.30 14.54
C LYS A 44 30.35 4.25 15.93
N GLU A 45 31.69 4.18 16.01
CA GLU A 45 32.42 4.08 17.27
C GLU A 45 32.42 5.40 18.06
N GLN A 46 32.23 6.54 17.38
CA GLN A 46 32.15 7.85 18.04
C GLN A 46 30.78 8.10 18.71
N TYR A 47 29.78 7.32 18.34
CA TYR A 47 28.41 7.46 18.90
C TYR A 47 27.89 6.13 19.48
N PRO A 48 28.53 5.57 20.52
CA PRO A 48 28.21 4.24 21.06
C PRO A 48 26.80 4.14 21.63
N GLN A 49 26.22 5.27 22.07
CA GLN A 49 24.85 5.32 22.60
C GLN A 49 23.78 5.38 21.51
N TYR A 50 24.13 5.63 20.26
CA TYR A 50 23.18 5.71 19.17
C TYR A 50 22.78 4.30 18.70
N LYS A 51 21.56 3.90 19.05
CA LYS A 51 20.95 2.65 18.60
C LYS A 51 20.09 2.92 17.38
N HIS A 52 20.61 2.59 16.21
CA HIS A 52 19.81 2.69 15.00
C HIS A 52 18.71 1.60 14.97
N HIS A 53 17.51 1.93 14.48
CA HIS A 53 16.38 1.01 14.36
C HIS A 53 16.63 -0.16 13.40
N ARG A 54 17.65 -0.10 12.56
CA ARG A 54 18.11 -1.19 11.67
C ARG A 54 19.53 -1.58 12.01
N ASN A 55 19.80 -2.90 12.03
CA ASN A 55 21.17 -3.39 12.15
C ASN A 55 22.00 -2.97 10.93
N PHE A 56 23.00 -2.12 11.15
CA PHE A 56 23.89 -1.64 10.10
C PHE A 56 25.00 -2.64 9.79
N SER A 57 24.91 -3.20 8.59
CA SER A 57 26.07 -3.67 7.86
C SER A 57 25.98 -3.07 6.46
N VAL A 58 26.91 -2.18 6.11
CA VAL A 58 26.98 -1.56 4.78
C VAL A 58 26.99 -2.64 3.70
N ILE A 59 27.72 -3.72 3.93
CA ILE A 59 27.79 -4.87 3.02
C ILE A 59 26.41 -5.50 2.82
N LYS A 60 25.67 -5.76 3.91
CA LYS A 60 24.30 -6.30 3.82
C LYS A 60 23.37 -5.34 3.07
N GLN A 61 23.46 -4.03 3.32
CA GLN A 61 22.63 -3.05 2.63
C GLN A 61 23.00 -2.92 1.14
N ALA A 62 24.27 -3.04 0.79
CA ALA A 62 24.72 -3.08 -0.60
C ALA A 62 24.14 -4.31 -1.35
N PHE A 63 24.17 -5.50 -0.73
CA PHE A 63 23.54 -6.70 -1.28
C PHE A 63 22.02 -6.56 -1.44
N VAL A 64 21.34 -5.98 -0.45
CA VAL A 64 19.90 -5.68 -0.54
C VAL A 64 19.62 -4.72 -1.69
N GLY A 65 20.42 -3.67 -1.85
CA GLY A 65 20.31 -2.71 -2.94
C GLY A 65 20.50 -3.36 -4.30
N LEU A 66 21.57 -4.14 -4.48
CA LEU A 66 21.87 -4.87 -5.72
C LEU A 66 20.73 -5.85 -6.06
N ARG A 67 20.28 -6.65 -5.09
CA ARG A 67 19.17 -7.58 -5.27
C ARG A 67 17.87 -6.85 -5.63
N SER A 68 17.60 -5.70 -5.02
CA SER A 68 16.44 -4.86 -5.33
C SER A 68 16.51 -4.35 -6.77
N PHE A 69 17.69 -3.92 -7.22
CA PHE A 69 17.90 -3.45 -8.59
C PHE A 69 17.68 -4.57 -9.62
N VAL A 70 18.31 -5.74 -9.41
CA VAL A 70 18.14 -6.92 -10.28
C VAL A 70 16.67 -7.34 -10.37
N ARG A 71 15.99 -7.40 -9.22
CA ARG A 71 14.55 -7.75 -9.18
C ARG A 71 13.69 -6.70 -9.87
N LYS A 72 13.99 -5.41 -9.72
CA LYS A 72 13.27 -4.35 -10.45
C LYS A 72 13.36 -4.55 -11.95
N PHE A 73 14.56 -4.82 -12.46
CA PHE A 73 14.74 -5.07 -13.88
C PHE A 73 13.99 -6.33 -14.36
N LYS A 74 14.08 -7.41 -13.58
CA LYS A 74 13.28 -8.64 -13.83
C LYS A 74 11.79 -8.32 -13.94
N TYR A 75 11.23 -7.58 -12.97
CA TYR A 75 9.79 -7.28 -12.94
C TYR A 75 9.37 -6.36 -14.09
N LEU A 76 10.20 -5.40 -14.49
CA LEU A 76 9.92 -4.59 -15.67
C LEU A 76 9.71 -5.46 -16.94
N LEU A 77 10.48 -6.54 -17.08
CA LEU A 77 10.35 -7.46 -18.21
C LEU A 77 9.17 -8.44 -18.04
N THR A 78 9.02 -9.02 -16.85
CA THR A 78 8.03 -10.08 -16.63
C THR A 78 6.61 -9.55 -16.40
N GLU A 79 6.47 -8.31 -15.94
CA GLU A 79 5.16 -7.68 -15.66
C GLU A 79 4.70 -6.72 -16.75
N ALA A 80 5.43 -6.58 -17.86
CA ALA A 80 5.08 -5.67 -18.96
C ALA A 80 3.64 -5.88 -19.49
N ASN A 81 3.22 -7.13 -19.63
CA ASN A 81 1.88 -7.46 -20.12
C ASN A 81 0.80 -7.41 -19.04
N VAL A 82 1.17 -7.31 -17.76
CA VAL A 82 0.20 -7.31 -16.65
C VAL A 82 -0.66 -6.07 -16.70
N ILE A 83 -0.11 -4.91 -17.06
CA ILE A 83 -0.86 -3.66 -17.19
C ILE A 83 -2.00 -3.80 -18.20
N ASN A 84 -1.74 -4.43 -19.34
CA ASN A 84 -2.77 -4.68 -20.35
C ASN A 84 -3.86 -5.61 -19.86
N GLN A 85 -3.50 -6.67 -19.13
CA GLN A 85 -4.48 -7.56 -18.50
C GLN A 85 -5.33 -6.85 -17.44
N ILE A 86 -4.71 -6.04 -16.58
CA ILE A 86 -5.37 -5.26 -15.53
C ILE A 86 -6.36 -4.24 -16.11
N SER A 87 -5.98 -3.57 -17.21
CA SER A 87 -6.83 -2.56 -17.86
C SER A 87 -7.81 -3.17 -18.88
N GLY A 88 -7.64 -4.43 -19.25
CA GLY A 88 -8.48 -5.19 -20.18
C GLY A 88 -9.32 -6.24 -19.47
N ASP A 89 -9.00 -7.51 -19.65
CA ASP A 89 -9.84 -8.65 -19.24
C ASP A 89 -10.12 -8.70 -17.73
N LEU A 90 -9.21 -8.20 -16.90
CA LEU A 90 -9.35 -8.15 -15.44
C LEU A 90 -9.99 -6.87 -14.94
N SER A 91 -10.17 -5.84 -15.78
CA SER A 91 -10.75 -4.57 -15.33
C SER A 91 -12.14 -4.79 -14.69
N GLN A 92 -12.34 -4.24 -13.49
CA GLN A 92 -13.55 -4.40 -12.67
C GLN A 92 -13.91 -5.87 -12.34
N LYS A 93 -12.89 -6.74 -12.32
CA LYS A 93 -13.07 -8.17 -11.97
C LYS A 93 -12.12 -8.66 -10.87
N TYR A 94 -11.38 -7.78 -10.22
CA TYR A 94 -10.49 -8.19 -9.15
C TYR A 94 -10.52 -7.27 -7.93
N TYR A 95 -10.21 -7.87 -6.80
CA TYR A 95 -9.89 -7.17 -5.56
C TYR A 95 -8.39 -6.93 -5.47
N PHE A 96 -8.00 -5.76 -4.98
CA PHE A 96 -6.61 -5.36 -4.86
C PHE A 96 -6.12 -5.44 -3.42
N VAL A 97 -4.96 -6.04 -3.21
CA VAL A 97 -4.31 -6.19 -1.90
C VAL A 97 -2.90 -5.62 -1.95
N PRO A 98 -2.71 -4.36 -1.57
CA PRO A 98 -1.37 -3.79 -1.39
C PRO A 98 -0.76 -4.30 -0.09
N LEU A 99 0.37 -5.01 -0.19
CA LEU A 99 1.13 -5.41 0.99
C LEU A 99 1.86 -4.19 1.59
N GLN A 100 1.94 -4.15 2.91
CA GLN A 100 2.78 -3.19 3.64
C GLN A 100 4.19 -3.72 3.78
N SER A 101 5.15 -2.84 4.07
CA SER A 101 6.50 -3.27 4.39
C SER A 101 6.51 -4.07 5.67
N ARG A 102 7.31 -5.15 5.70
CA ARG A 102 7.48 -5.99 6.89
C ARG A 102 7.92 -5.21 8.13
N ASP A 103 8.73 -4.18 7.93
CA ASP A 103 9.28 -3.35 8.99
C ASP A 103 8.37 -2.15 9.36
N ASP A 104 7.15 -2.10 8.81
CA ASP A 104 6.22 -1.02 9.07
C ASP A 104 5.75 -1.05 10.54
N PHE A 105 6.04 0.03 11.25
CA PHE A 105 5.68 0.17 12.65
C PHE A 105 4.16 0.27 12.86
N GLN A 106 3.44 0.80 11.88
CA GLN A 106 1.98 0.89 11.90
C GLN A 106 1.33 -0.49 11.93
N LEU A 107 1.95 -1.48 11.27
CA LEU A 107 1.51 -2.86 11.34
C LEU A 107 1.51 -3.39 12.79
N LYS A 108 2.59 -3.13 13.53
CA LYS A 108 2.77 -3.66 14.88
C LYS A 108 1.88 -3.00 15.93
N ILE A 109 1.60 -1.72 15.78
CA ILE A 109 0.88 -0.92 16.79
C ILE A 109 -0.61 -0.84 16.48
N HIS A 110 -0.96 -0.76 15.19
CA HIS A 110 -2.30 -0.45 14.75
C HIS A 110 -2.96 -1.60 13.97
N SER A 111 -2.50 -2.84 14.17
CA SER A 111 -3.20 -4.03 13.68
C SER A 111 -3.07 -5.21 14.64
N ASP A 112 -3.91 -6.21 14.44
CA ASP A 112 -3.88 -7.45 15.19
C ASP A 112 -3.12 -8.57 14.44
N PHE A 113 -2.51 -8.23 13.28
CA PHE A 113 -1.68 -9.14 12.53
C PHE A 113 -0.24 -9.12 13.02
N ASN A 114 0.27 -10.30 13.37
CA ASN A 114 1.66 -10.46 13.81
C ASN A 114 2.68 -10.45 12.65
N SER A 115 2.23 -10.65 11.41
CA SER A 115 3.07 -10.67 10.21
C SER A 115 2.27 -10.42 8.93
N ILE A 116 2.98 -10.10 7.85
CA ILE A 116 2.38 -9.99 6.51
C ILE A 116 1.86 -11.34 6.01
N GLU A 117 2.55 -12.42 6.36
CA GLU A 117 2.11 -13.79 6.03
C GLU A 117 0.77 -14.13 6.68
N ALA A 118 0.56 -13.73 7.94
CA ALA A 118 -0.71 -13.92 8.65
C ALA A 118 -1.85 -13.14 7.97
N PHE A 119 -1.59 -11.90 7.55
CA PHE A 119 -2.52 -11.09 6.78
C PHE A 119 -2.85 -11.74 5.42
N ILE A 120 -1.85 -12.14 4.65
CA ILE A 120 -2.04 -12.83 3.36
C ILE A 120 -2.90 -14.09 3.55
N LYS A 121 -2.57 -14.91 4.54
CA LYS A 121 -3.33 -16.12 4.85
C LYS A 121 -4.79 -15.83 5.18
N HIS A 122 -5.03 -14.84 6.03
CA HIS A 122 -6.39 -14.42 6.39
C HIS A 122 -7.19 -13.98 5.17
N VAL A 123 -6.61 -13.12 4.32
CA VAL A 123 -7.26 -12.62 3.10
C VAL A 123 -7.56 -13.74 2.11
N LEU A 124 -6.60 -14.63 1.82
CA LEU A 124 -6.79 -15.71 0.86
C LEU A 124 -7.77 -16.77 1.34
N LEU A 125 -7.80 -17.07 2.64
CA LEU A 125 -8.80 -17.98 3.24
C LEU A 125 -10.23 -17.42 3.08
N SER A 126 -10.44 -16.14 3.43
CA SER A 126 -11.74 -15.47 3.26
C SER A 126 -12.12 -15.41 1.79
N PHE A 127 -11.21 -15.00 0.90
CA PHE A 127 -11.43 -14.95 -0.54
C PHE A 127 -11.85 -16.31 -1.13
N SER A 128 -11.18 -17.38 -0.73
CA SER A 128 -11.47 -18.72 -1.26
C SER A 128 -12.88 -19.21 -0.94
N LYS A 129 -13.40 -18.80 0.22
CA LYS A 129 -14.71 -19.24 0.74
C LYS A 129 -15.84 -18.35 0.25
N ASN A 130 -15.65 -17.03 0.25
CA ASN A 130 -16.75 -16.06 0.19
C ASN A 130 -16.77 -15.24 -1.10
N ALA A 131 -15.63 -15.08 -1.80
CA ALA A 131 -15.61 -14.25 -3.00
C ALA A 131 -16.28 -14.95 -4.20
N PRO A 132 -17.02 -14.19 -5.05
CA PRO A 132 -17.62 -14.71 -6.27
C PRO A 132 -16.59 -15.43 -7.14
N LYS A 133 -16.97 -16.56 -7.76
CA LYS A 133 -16.03 -17.45 -8.47
C LYS A 133 -15.44 -16.84 -9.74
N ASP A 134 -16.10 -15.86 -10.32
CA ASP A 134 -15.65 -15.08 -11.48
C ASP A 134 -14.68 -13.95 -11.13
N LYS A 135 -14.47 -13.66 -9.86
CA LYS A 135 -13.57 -12.61 -9.39
C LYS A 135 -12.17 -13.14 -9.09
N SER A 136 -11.19 -12.29 -9.27
CA SER A 136 -9.78 -12.53 -9.00
C SER A 136 -9.28 -11.67 -7.85
N ILE A 137 -8.07 -11.95 -7.38
CA ILE A 137 -7.36 -11.13 -6.40
C ILE A 137 -5.97 -10.79 -6.93
N VAL A 138 -5.58 -9.53 -6.86
CA VAL A 138 -4.26 -9.04 -7.26
C VAL A 138 -3.53 -8.54 -6.02
N ILE A 139 -2.44 -9.20 -5.69
CA ILE A 139 -1.61 -8.89 -4.50
C ILE A 139 -0.35 -8.18 -4.98
N LYS A 140 -0.09 -6.97 -4.47
CA LYS A 140 1.09 -6.18 -4.82
C LYS A 140 2.09 -6.15 -3.68
N HIS A 141 3.32 -6.54 -3.98
CA HIS A 141 4.44 -6.39 -3.06
C HIS A 141 4.78 -4.92 -2.78
N HIS A 142 5.25 -4.66 -1.54
CA HIS A 142 5.74 -3.33 -1.19
C HIS A 142 7.14 -3.08 -1.82
N PRO A 143 7.37 -1.93 -2.47
CA PRO A 143 8.66 -1.64 -3.12
C PRO A 143 9.86 -1.70 -2.19
N MET A 144 9.71 -1.34 -0.91
CA MET A 144 10.77 -1.36 0.10
C MET A 144 11.23 -2.79 0.45
N ASP A 145 10.40 -3.79 0.23
CA ASP A 145 10.73 -5.19 0.51
C ASP A 145 11.36 -5.92 -0.69
N ARG A 146 11.42 -5.28 -1.87
CA ARG A 146 11.92 -5.88 -3.12
C ARG A 146 13.28 -6.56 -2.98
N GLY A 147 14.21 -5.97 -2.25
CA GLY A 147 15.55 -6.54 -2.01
C GLY A 147 15.61 -7.51 -0.82
N ARG A 148 14.58 -7.59 -0.01
CA ARG A 148 14.58 -8.26 1.29
C ARG A 148 13.80 -9.56 1.28
N ILE A 149 12.50 -9.47 1.01
CA ILE A 149 11.57 -10.60 1.08
C ILE A 149 10.75 -10.72 -0.20
N ASP A 150 10.27 -11.91 -0.47
CA ASP A 150 9.42 -12.22 -1.60
C ASP A 150 8.37 -13.24 -1.15
N TYR A 151 7.13 -12.81 -1.13
CA TYR A 151 5.99 -13.63 -0.70
C TYR A 151 5.39 -14.47 -1.84
N SER A 152 5.92 -14.35 -3.09
CA SER A 152 5.32 -14.99 -4.26
C SER A 152 5.18 -16.51 -4.12
N LYS A 153 6.22 -17.18 -3.56
CA LYS A 153 6.15 -18.61 -3.33
C LYS A 153 5.11 -18.97 -2.26
N PHE A 154 5.10 -18.26 -1.14
CA PHE A 154 4.12 -18.46 -0.07
C PHE A 154 2.68 -18.28 -0.57
N ILE A 155 2.43 -17.23 -1.37
CA ILE A 155 1.12 -16.97 -1.96
C ILE A 155 0.75 -18.08 -2.95
N ALA A 156 1.69 -18.53 -3.78
CA ALA A 156 1.45 -19.59 -4.76
C ALA A 156 1.10 -20.92 -4.06
N ASP A 157 1.91 -21.35 -3.09
CA ASP A 157 1.68 -22.61 -2.34
C ASP A 157 0.31 -22.58 -1.64
N LEU A 158 -0.02 -21.50 -0.95
CA LEU A 158 -1.32 -21.33 -0.28
C LEU A 158 -2.49 -21.26 -1.29
N SER A 159 -2.31 -20.62 -2.42
CA SER A 159 -3.34 -20.52 -3.46
C SER A 159 -3.64 -21.88 -4.11
N GLN A 160 -2.63 -22.74 -4.23
CA GLN A 160 -2.80 -24.13 -4.67
C GLN A 160 -3.56 -24.96 -3.63
N GLU A 161 -3.17 -24.86 -2.35
CA GLU A 161 -3.86 -25.53 -1.23
C GLU A 161 -5.36 -25.16 -1.18
N LEU A 162 -5.67 -23.90 -1.41
CA LEU A 162 -7.04 -23.37 -1.41
C LEU A 162 -7.80 -23.56 -2.74
N ASN A 163 -7.19 -24.15 -3.76
CA ASN A 163 -7.76 -24.35 -5.10
C ASN A 163 -8.20 -23.04 -5.79
N ILE A 164 -7.45 -21.95 -5.60
CA ILE A 164 -7.70 -20.62 -6.17
C ILE A 164 -6.51 -20.08 -6.99
N ALA A 165 -5.52 -20.90 -7.31
CA ALA A 165 -4.28 -20.47 -7.97
C ALA A 165 -4.53 -19.72 -9.29
N ASN A 166 -5.55 -20.10 -10.04
CA ASN A 166 -5.95 -19.44 -11.29
C ASN A 166 -6.64 -18.07 -11.11
N ARG A 167 -7.02 -17.73 -9.87
CA ARG A 167 -7.69 -16.48 -9.49
C ARG A 167 -6.77 -15.51 -8.74
N VAL A 168 -5.54 -15.92 -8.40
CA VAL A 168 -4.57 -15.12 -7.65
C VAL A 168 -3.45 -14.64 -8.56
N LYS A 169 -3.21 -13.35 -8.59
CA LYS A 169 -2.11 -12.74 -9.32
C LYS A 169 -1.22 -11.94 -8.36
N VAL A 170 0.09 -12.18 -8.43
CA VAL A 170 1.10 -11.43 -7.66
C VAL A 170 1.81 -10.46 -8.59
N VAL A 171 1.95 -9.21 -8.16
CA VAL A 171 2.65 -8.15 -8.88
C VAL A 171 3.60 -7.38 -7.97
N HIS A 172 4.64 -6.76 -8.54
CA HIS A 172 5.69 -6.07 -7.77
C HIS A 172 5.78 -4.59 -8.18
N ASP A 173 6.07 -4.31 -9.44
CA ASP A 173 6.36 -2.95 -9.93
C ASP A 173 5.28 -2.36 -10.84
N VAL A 174 4.11 -2.97 -10.91
CA VAL A 174 2.98 -2.44 -11.67
C VAL A 174 2.53 -1.08 -11.10
N HIS A 175 2.19 -0.16 -11.99
CA HIS A 175 1.76 1.20 -11.65
C HIS A 175 0.53 1.21 -10.76
N LEU A 176 0.66 1.79 -9.55
CA LEU A 176 -0.36 1.72 -8.50
C LEU A 176 -1.71 2.36 -8.91
N PRO A 177 -1.76 3.58 -9.49
CA PRO A 177 -3.02 4.17 -9.94
C PRO A 177 -3.79 3.29 -10.94
N THR A 178 -3.08 2.59 -11.84
CA THR A 178 -3.72 1.65 -12.77
C THR A 178 -4.37 0.49 -12.04
N LEU A 179 -3.68 -0.07 -11.04
CA LEU A 179 -4.25 -1.14 -10.20
C LEU A 179 -5.50 -0.66 -9.45
N LEU A 180 -5.45 0.53 -8.87
CA LEU A 180 -6.57 1.07 -8.09
C LEU A 180 -7.80 1.34 -8.96
N LYS A 181 -7.64 2.04 -10.09
CA LYS A 181 -8.75 2.41 -10.98
C LYS A 181 -9.50 1.21 -11.56
N ASN A 182 -8.85 0.07 -11.71
CA ASN A 182 -9.43 -1.11 -12.31
C ASN A 182 -9.89 -2.17 -11.30
N ALA A 183 -9.67 -1.94 -10.00
CA ALA A 183 -10.11 -2.84 -8.94
C ALA A 183 -11.57 -2.56 -8.53
N ILE A 184 -12.29 -3.61 -8.11
CA ILE A 184 -13.64 -3.49 -7.54
C ILE A 184 -13.62 -3.18 -6.05
N GLY A 185 -12.49 -3.41 -5.39
CA GLY A 185 -12.29 -3.08 -3.98
C GLY A 185 -10.84 -3.29 -3.58
N THR A 186 -10.41 -2.59 -2.54
CA THR A 186 -9.06 -2.68 -1.97
C THR A 186 -9.13 -3.18 -0.54
N ILE A 187 -8.34 -4.22 -0.23
CA ILE A 187 -8.20 -4.78 1.10
C ILE A 187 -6.82 -4.40 1.63
N THR A 188 -6.75 -3.69 2.72
CA THR A 188 -5.49 -3.28 3.34
C THR A 188 -5.54 -3.46 4.86
N ILE A 189 -4.38 -3.52 5.50
CA ILE A 189 -4.35 -3.45 6.97
C ILE A 189 -4.68 -2.02 7.39
N ASN A 190 -3.74 -1.09 7.21
CA ASN A 190 -3.91 0.33 7.54
C ASN A 190 -3.03 1.24 6.65
N SER A 191 -2.70 0.76 5.44
CA SER A 191 -1.82 1.45 4.50
C SER A 191 -2.43 2.74 3.95
N THR A 192 -1.60 3.77 3.76
CA THR A 192 -1.98 4.99 3.02
C THR A 192 -2.41 4.75 1.57
N VAL A 193 -2.15 3.56 1.03
CA VAL A 193 -2.71 3.14 -0.27
C VAL A 193 -4.24 3.14 -0.25
N GLY A 194 -4.87 2.92 0.92
CA GLY A 194 -6.32 3.06 1.06
C GLY A 194 -6.82 4.47 0.75
N LEU A 195 -6.10 5.52 1.15
CA LEU A 195 -6.43 6.91 0.75
C LEU A 195 -6.33 7.11 -0.77
N SER A 196 -5.31 6.51 -1.39
CA SER A 196 -5.18 6.54 -2.85
C SER A 196 -6.30 5.75 -3.54
N SER A 197 -6.75 4.67 -2.92
CA SER A 197 -7.90 3.88 -3.41
C SER A 197 -9.17 4.72 -3.42
N LEU A 198 -9.49 5.37 -2.30
CA LEU A 198 -10.63 6.28 -2.18
C LEU A 198 -10.55 7.45 -3.17
N TYR A 199 -9.34 7.99 -3.42
CA TYR A 199 -9.12 9.02 -4.44
C TYR A 199 -9.48 8.53 -5.85
N HIS A 200 -9.22 7.27 -6.15
CA HIS A 200 -9.58 6.63 -7.41
C HIS A 200 -10.96 5.98 -7.40
N GLU A 201 -11.80 6.33 -6.43
CA GLU A 201 -13.18 5.86 -6.30
C GLU A 201 -13.32 4.35 -6.11
N THR A 202 -12.26 3.70 -5.66
CA THR A 202 -12.25 2.27 -5.38
C THR A 202 -12.54 2.03 -3.91
N PRO A 203 -13.60 1.28 -3.55
CA PRO A 203 -13.95 0.97 -2.17
C PRO A 203 -12.82 0.32 -1.38
N VAL A 204 -12.77 0.59 -0.08
CA VAL A 204 -11.70 0.11 0.80
C VAL A 204 -12.28 -0.56 2.03
N ILE A 205 -11.70 -1.70 2.39
CA ILE A 205 -11.82 -2.27 3.74
C ILE A 205 -10.46 -2.23 4.44
N CYS A 206 -10.46 -1.79 5.70
CA CYS A 206 -9.30 -1.77 6.58
C CYS A 206 -9.40 -2.91 7.59
N LEU A 207 -8.39 -3.79 7.61
CA LEU A 207 -8.31 -4.89 8.58
C LEU A 207 -7.44 -4.55 9.80
N GLY A 208 -7.06 -3.29 9.91
CA GLY A 208 -6.37 -2.69 11.05
C GLY A 208 -6.87 -1.27 11.27
N ARG A 209 -6.32 -0.59 12.24
CA ARG A 209 -6.74 0.77 12.62
C ARG A 209 -6.10 1.79 11.69
N ALA A 210 -6.88 2.33 10.75
CA ALA A 210 -6.46 3.38 9.84
C ALA A 210 -7.18 4.70 10.17
N MET A 211 -6.48 5.84 10.03
CA MET A 211 -7.08 7.16 10.32
C MET A 211 -8.24 7.53 9.39
N TYR A 212 -8.31 6.92 8.24
CA TYR A 212 -9.36 7.12 7.23
C TYR A 212 -10.45 6.05 7.28
N ASP A 213 -10.36 5.10 8.23
CA ASP A 213 -11.37 4.08 8.42
C ASP A 213 -12.57 4.67 9.17
N ILE A 214 -13.44 5.33 8.40
CA ILE A 214 -14.54 6.14 8.88
C ILE A 214 -15.83 5.64 8.24
N GLU A 215 -16.88 5.55 9.04
CA GLU A 215 -18.23 5.20 8.57
C GLU A 215 -18.66 6.09 7.39
N GLY A 216 -19.17 5.46 6.34
CA GLY A 216 -19.56 6.11 5.09
C GLY A 216 -18.41 6.44 4.14
N LEU A 217 -17.15 6.25 4.56
CA LEU A 217 -15.97 6.45 3.71
C LEU A 217 -15.34 5.12 3.30
N THR A 218 -15.24 4.18 4.22
CA THR A 218 -14.73 2.83 4.01
C THR A 218 -15.82 1.81 4.32
N ALA A 219 -15.58 0.53 4.05
CA ALA A 219 -16.40 -0.58 4.51
C ALA A 219 -16.18 -0.82 6.02
N LYS A 220 -16.28 0.26 6.84
CA LYS A 220 -16.17 0.17 8.27
C LYS A 220 -17.33 -0.66 8.82
N ASP A 221 -17.06 -1.43 9.86
CA ASP A 221 -18.04 -2.31 10.51
C ASP A 221 -18.54 -3.47 9.63
N VAL A 222 -17.99 -3.66 8.42
CA VAL A 222 -18.19 -4.85 7.59
C VAL A 222 -17.01 -5.79 7.85
N ASP A 223 -17.31 -7.06 8.04
CA ASP A 223 -16.28 -8.08 8.08
C ASP A 223 -15.73 -8.38 6.67
N LEU A 224 -14.54 -8.98 6.60
CA LEU A 224 -13.92 -9.30 5.33
C LEU A 224 -14.77 -10.29 4.50
N ASP A 225 -15.47 -11.20 5.16
CA ASP A 225 -16.27 -12.23 4.49
C ASP A 225 -17.48 -11.61 3.78
N GLY A 226 -18.09 -10.57 4.35
CA GLY A 226 -19.16 -9.79 3.75
C GLY A 226 -18.69 -8.84 2.65
N PHE A 227 -17.44 -8.34 2.72
CA PHE A 227 -16.91 -7.38 1.76
C PHE A 227 -16.87 -7.90 0.32
N TRP A 228 -16.67 -9.20 0.11
CA TRP A 228 -16.55 -9.79 -1.23
C TRP A 228 -17.81 -9.69 -2.10
N SER A 229 -18.96 -9.51 -1.51
CA SER A 229 -20.25 -9.36 -2.23
C SER A 229 -20.88 -7.98 -2.05
N LEU A 230 -20.17 -7.07 -1.36
CA LEU A 230 -20.70 -5.74 -1.08
C LEU A 230 -20.60 -4.84 -2.31
N ASP A 231 -21.73 -4.28 -2.74
CA ASP A 231 -21.76 -3.20 -3.73
C ASP A 231 -21.62 -1.86 -3.01
N LEU A 232 -20.38 -1.47 -2.76
CA LEU A 232 -20.04 -0.23 -2.06
C LEU A 232 -19.61 0.84 -3.06
N GLN A 233 -20.19 2.02 -2.94
CA GLN A 233 -19.77 3.21 -3.67
C GLN A 233 -19.01 4.16 -2.73
N VAL A 234 -17.89 4.71 -3.19
CA VAL A 234 -17.13 5.70 -2.42
C VAL A 234 -17.90 7.02 -2.34
N ASN A 235 -18.14 7.49 -1.13
CA ASN A 235 -18.73 8.82 -0.92
C ASN A 235 -17.68 9.91 -1.22
N LYS A 236 -17.71 10.42 -2.45
CA LYS A 236 -16.76 11.43 -2.96
C LYS A 236 -16.79 12.74 -2.15
N ASP A 237 -17.98 13.19 -1.74
CA ASP A 237 -18.12 14.42 -0.97
C ASP A 237 -17.47 14.27 0.41
N LEU A 238 -17.78 13.17 1.11
CA LEU A 238 -17.16 12.87 2.40
C LEU A 238 -15.64 12.70 2.27
N TYR A 239 -15.16 12.02 1.21
CA TYR A 239 -13.73 11.88 0.96
C TYR A 239 -13.05 13.24 0.74
N LYS A 240 -13.66 14.12 -0.07
CA LYS A 240 -13.15 15.46 -0.34
C LYS A 240 -13.04 16.28 0.96
N LYS A 241 -14.10 16.30 1.76
CA LYS A 241 -14.13 16.96 3.07
C LYS A 241 -13.06 16.43 4.02
N PHE A 242 -12.96 15.12 4.12
CA PHE A 242 -11.94 14.46 4.95
C PHE A 242 -10.52 14.84 4.50
N ARG A 243 -10.24 14.75 3.20
CA ARG A 243 -8.92 15.10 2.63
C ARG A 243 -8.54 16.55 2.89
N VAL A 244 -9.47 17.46 2.64
CA VAL A 244 -9.25 18.90 2.87
C VAL A 244 -8.95 19.19 4.34
N TYR A 245 -9.70 18.58 5.26
CA TYR A 245 -9.42 18.68 6.68
C TYR A 245 -8.01 18.20 7.05
N LEU A 246 -7.59 17.06 6.53
CA LEU A 246 -6.23 16.54 6.76
C LEU A 246 -5.15 17.50 6.27
N VAL A 247 -5.28 17.97 5.02
CA VAL A 247 -4.30 18.89 4.42
C VAL A 247 -4.17 20.16 5.25
N LYS A 248 -5.30 20.75 5.66
CA LYS A 248 -5.30 22.01 6.43
C LYS A 248 -4.74 21.87 7.84
N ASN A 249 -5.03 20.74 8.53
CA ASN A 249 -4.78 20.64 9.96
C ASN A 249 -3.57 19.77 10.33
N THR A 250 -3.11 18.90 9.40
CA THR A 250 -2.12 17.88 9.75
C THR A 250 -0.95 17.78 8.77
N GLN A 251 -1.02 18.43 7.60
CA GLN A 251 -0.01 18.29 6.56
C GLN A 251 0.66 19.63 6.26
N VAL A 252 1.96 19.56 5.97
CA VAL A 252 2.75 20.69 5.47
C VAL A 252 3.16 20.36 4.04
N ASN A 253 2.90 21.28 3.11
CA ASN A 253 3.21 21.11 1.70
C ASN A 253 4.72 21.34 1.44
N MET A 254 5.53 20.36 1.83
CA MET A 254 6.99 20.40 1.66
C MET A 254 7.59 19.00 1.51
N SER A 255 8.81 18.93 1.05
CA SER A 255 9.62 17.70 0.96
C SER A 255 10.90 17.84 1.76
N PHE A 256 11.28 16.79 2.49
CA PHE A 256 12.58 16.71 3.17
C PHE A 256 13.77 16.58 2.19
N TYR A 257 13.53 16.30 0.92
CA TYR A 257 14.55 15.96 -0.09
C TYR A 257 14.62 16.96 -1.24
N LYS A 258 14.00 18.12 -1.04
CA LYS A 258 14.06 19.24 -1.99
C LYS A 258 14.67 20.44 -1.34
#